data_326870b282afe0bb0b36ac381343e71e
#
_entry.id   326870b282afe0bb0b36ac381343e71e
#
_cell.length_a   1.000
_cell.length_b   1.000
_cell.length_c   1.000
_cell.angle_alpha   90.00
_cell.angle_beta   90.00
_cell.angle_gamma   90.00
#
_symmetry.space_group_name_H-M   'P 1'
#
loop_
_entity.id
_entity.type
_entity.pdbx_description
1 polymer ?
#
loop_
_entity_poly.entity_id
_entity_poly.type
_entity_poly.pdbx_seq_one_letter_code
_entity_poly.pdbx_strand_id
1 'polypeptide(L)'
;MKISLIIKIVEGGIRPQVNQTMINIQNILKKHNATMDDVVKCTCILANGDDWGTMSEEYVKFFKSHKPARTTFGGAELGDGILVEIECIANIK
;
A
#
# COMPACT_ATOMS: atom_id res chain seq x y z
N MET A 1 12.87 2.38 8.07
CA MET A 1 13.05 1.79 6.72
C MET A 1 11.92 2.20 5.82
N LYS A 2 12.25 2.58 4.62
CA LYS A 2 11.26 2.93 3.60
C LYS A 2 11.02 1.73 2.68
N ILE A 3 9.77 1.41 2.44
CA ILE A 3 9.36 0.36 1.52
C ILE A 3 8.51 0.99 0.43
N SER A 4 8.97 0.89 -0.80
CA SER A 4 8.25 1.42 -1.95
C SER A 4 8.02 0.27 -2.92
N LEU A 5 6.76 0.00 -3.25
CA LEU A 5 6.41 -1.13 -4.10
C LEU A 5 5.51 -0.72 -5.25
N ILE A 6 5.97 -1.09 -6.44
CA ILE A 6 5.15 -1.21 -7.63
C ILE A 6 5.11 -2.69 -7.93
N ILE A 7 3.93 -3.29 -7.85
CA ILE A 7 3.79 -4.73 -8.06
C ILE A 7 3.64 -5.06 -9.53
N LYS A 8 3.96 -6.30 -9.87
CA LYS A 8 3.52 -6.89 -11.14
C LYS A 8 2.01 -6.84 -11.19
N ILE A 9 1.46 -6.67 -12.39
CA ILE A 9 0.03 -6.56 -12.60
C ILE A 9 -0.67 -7.81 -12.09
N VAL A 10 -1.54 -7.61 -11.08
CA VAL A 10 -2.48 -8.62 -10.63
C VAL A 10 -3.81 -8.30 -11.30
N GLU A 11 -4.41 -9.30 -11.92
CA GLU A 11 -5.69 -9.13 -12.59
C GLU A 11 -6.82 -8.96 -11.58
N GLY A 12 -7.89 -8.26 -12.00
CA GLY A 12 -9.09 -8.09 -11.19
C GLY A 12 -9.33 -6.67 -10.70
N GLY A 13 -8.48 -5.72 -11.09
CA GLY A 13 -8.68 -4.32 -10.79
C GLY A 13 -7.99 -3.86 -9.52
N ILE A 14 -8.50 -2.76 -8.95
CA ILE A 14 -7.86 -2.07 -7.84
C ILE A 14 -7.80 -2.91 -6.56
N ARG A 15 -8.87 -3.62 -6.22
CA ARG A 15 -8.94 -4.37 -4.95
C ARG A 15 -7.85 -5.45 -4.83
N PRO A 16 -7.70 -6.36 -5.82
CA PRO A 16 -6.60 -7.32 -5.77
C PRO A 16 -5.22 -6.69 -5.81
N GLN A 17 -5.05 -5.59 -6.53
CA GLN A 17 -3.75 -4.90 -6.58
C GLN A 17 -3.37 -4.31 -5.24
N VAL A 18 -4.30 -3.64 -4.55
CA VAL A 18 -4.05 -3.13 -3.20
C VAL A 18 -3.73 -4.26 -2.24
N ASN A 19 -4.53 -5.31 -2.28
CA ASN A 19 -4.36 -6.46 -1.39
C ASN A 19 -2.96 -7.07 -1.55
N GLN A 20 -2.55 -7.34 -2.79
CA GLN A 20 -1.23 -7.93 -3.05
C GLN A 20 -0.09 -6.99 -2.66
N THR A 21 -0.25 -5.70 -2.92
CA THR A 21 0.75 -4.70 -2.53
C THR A 21 0.95 -4.69 -1.02
N MET A 22 -0.14 -4.70 -0.26
CA MET A 22 -0.07 -4.70 1.20
C MET A 22 0.52 -5.99 1.74
N ILE A 23 0.19 -7.15 1.14
CA ILE A 23 0.79 -8.43 1.51
C ILE A 23 2.30 -8.40 1.27
N ASN A 24 2.75 -7.83 0.15
CA ASN A 24 4.17 -7.71 -0.15
C ASN A 24 4.88 -6.84 0.89
N ILE A 25 4.27 -5.73 1.31
CA ILE A 25 4.82 -4.87 2.36
C ILE A 25 4.92 -5.65 3.67
N GLN A 26 3.87 -6.37 4.04
CA GLN A 26 3.84 -7.23 5.23
C GLN A 26 5.00 -8.22 5.23
N ASN A 27 5.23 -8.86 4.10
CA ASN A 27 6.29 -9.85 3.96
C ASN A 27 7.68 -9.24 4.10
N ILE A 28 7.89 -8.03 3.57
CA ILE A 28 9.16 -7.32 3.73
C ILE A 28 9.39 -6.95 5.19
N LEU A 29 8.38 -6.43 5.87
CA LEU A 29 8.46 -6.11 7.29
C LEU A 29 8.82 -7.34 8.11
N LYS A 30 8.20 -8.47 7.81
CA LYS A 30 8.45 -9.74 8.51
C LYS A 30 9.91 -10.16 8.43
N LYS A 31 10.55 -9.94 7.29
CA LYS A 31 11.99 -10.23 7.11
C LYS A 31 12.88 -9.38 8.01
N HIS A 32 12.37 -8.26 8.51
CA HIS A 32 13.09 -7.35 9.40
C HIS A 32 12.57 -7.43 10.85
N ASN A 33 11.86 -8.49 11.18
CA ASN A 33 11.23 -8.69 12.51
C ASN A 33 10.29 -7.55 12.89
N ALA A 34 9.58 -7.00 11.90
CA ALA A 34 8.63 -5.92 12.08
C ALA A 34 7.23 -6.35 11.64
N THR A 35 6.23 -5.59 12.05
CA THR A 35 4.83 -5.83 11.70
C THR A 35 4.21 -4.54 11.16
N MET A 36 2.95 -4.62 10.75
CA MET A 36 2.20 -3.44 10.32
C MET A 36 2.06 -2.39 11.44
N ASP A 37 2.15 -2.80 12.69
CA ASP A 37 2.11 -1.89 13.84
C ASP A 37 3.33 -0.95 13.88
N ASP A 38 4.41 -1.32 13.23
CA ASP A 38 5.63 -0.52 13.16
C ASP A 38 5.59 0.54 12.04
N VAL A 39 4.56 0.50 11.20
CA VAL A 39 4.40 1.46 10.10
C VAL A 39 3.90 2.79 10.67
N VAL A 40 4.61 3.88 10.34
CA VAL A 40 4.29 5.21 10.85
C VAL A 40 3.66 6.12 9.79
N LYS A 41 3.95 5.89 8.53
CA LYS A 41 3.40 6.68 7.42
C LYS A 41 3.31 5.86 6.15
N CYS A 42 2.22 6.06 5.39
CA CYS A 42 2.09 5.52 4.04
C CYS A 42 1.72 6.61 3.04
N THR A 43 2.21 6.46 1.82
CA THR A 43 1.78 7.26 0.68
C THR A 43 1.15 6.31 -0.34
N CYS A 44 -0.09 6.58 -0.70
CA CYS A 44 -0.84 5.77 -1.66
C CYS A 44 -1.06 6.60 -2.92
N ILE A 45 -0.57 6.09 -4.05
CA ILE A 45 -0.63 6.77 -5.33
C ILE A 45 -1.53 5.95 -6.25
N LEU A 46 -2.56 6.58 -6.80
CA LEU A 46 -3.54 5.93 -7.66
C LEU A 46 -3.41 6.44 -9.09
N ALA A 47 -3.55 5.53 -10.06
CA ALA A 47 -3.68 5.91 -11.45
C ALA A 47 -5.00 6.67 -11.68
N ASN A 48 -6.06 6.27 -11.01
CA ASN A 48 -7.38 6.89 -11.11
C ASN A 48 -7.92 7.23 -9.72
N GLY A 49 -8.23 8.50 -9.50
CA GLY A 49 -8.78 8.97 -8.23
C GLY A 49 -10.12 8.34 -7.86
N ASP A 50 -10.86 7.83 -8.84
CA ASP A 50 -12.14 7.14 -8.59
C ASP A 50 -11.95 5.84 -7.79
N ASP A 51 -10.74 5.31 -7.75
CA ASP A 51 -10.43 4.10 -6.98
C ASP A 51 -10.14 4.37 -5.50
N TRP A 52 -10.21 5.62 -5.06
CA TRP A 52 -9.87 6.03 -3.69
C TRP A 52 -10.62 5.23 -2.62
N GLY A 53 -11.95 5.16 -2.75
CA GLY A 53 -12.79 4.48 -1.76
C GLY A 53 -12.47 3.01 -1.64
N THR A 54 -12.38 2.31 -2.77
CA THR A 54 -12.07 0.88 -2.80
C THR A 54 -10.66 0.61 -2.27
N MET A 55 -9.69 1.44 -2.66
CA MET A 55 -8.32 1.33 -2.17
C MET A 55 -8.31 1.48 -0.64
N SER A 56 -8.99 2.49 -0.10
CA SER A 56 -9.02 2.72 1.34
C SER A 56 -9.66 1.57 2.10
N GLU A 57 -10.73 0.97 1.58
CA GLU A 57 -11.37 -0.20 2.20
C GLU A 57 -10.41 -1.37 2.34
N GLU A 58 -9.63 -1.68 1.29
CA GLU A 58 -8.67 -2.77 1.34
C GLU A 58 -7.46 -2.44 2.21
N TYR A 59 -6.97 -1.22 2.10
CA TYR A 59 -5.80 -0.74 2.83
C TYR A 59 -5.98 -0.83 4.35
N VAL A 60 -7.12 -0.35 4.87
CA VAL A 60 -7.33 -0.30 6.32
C VAL A 60 -7.42 -1.69 6.97
N LYS A 61 -7.73 -2.72 6.21
CA LYS A 61 -7.80 -4.09 6.73
C LYS A 61 -6.46 -4.59 7.27
N PHE A 62 -5.36 -3.98 6.84
CA PHE A 62 -4.01 -4.39 7.25
C PHE A 62 -3.55 -3.74 8.55
N PHE A 63 -4.32 -2.81 9.11
CA PHE A 63 -3.99 -2.10 10.34
C PHE A 63 -5.03 -2.39 11.41
N LYS A 64 -4.62 -3.09 12.48
CA LYS A 64 -5.53 -3.52 13.53
C LYS A 64 -5.52 -2.62 14.75
N SER A 65 -4.34 -2.31 15.28
CA SER A 65 -4.20 -1.57 16.53
C SER A 65 -4.02 -0.07 16.33
N HIS A 66 -3.49 0.36 15.20
CA HIS A 66 -3.38 1.78 14.88
C HIS A 66 -3.42 1.98 13.37
N LYS A 67 -3.68 3.22 12.96
CA LYS A 67 -3.60 3.60 11.55
C LYS A 67 -2.47 4.62 11.39
N PRO A 68 -1.49 4.36 10.52
CA PRO A 68 -0.42 5.31 10.27
C PRO A 68 -0.95 6.56 9.58
N ALA A 69 -0.17 7.63 9.62
CA ALA A 69 -0.43 8.79 8.78
C ALA A 69 -0.45 8.38 7.32
N ARG A 70 -1.31 8.98 6.52
CA ARG A 70 -1.45 8.63 5.11
C ARG A 70 -1.63 9.86 4.24
N THR A 71 -0.93 9.88 3.11
CA THR A 71 -1.19 10.79 2.01
C THR A 71 -1.65 9.96 0.83
N THR A 72 -2.71 10.38 0.17
CA THR A 72 -3.24 9.69 -1.01
C THR A 72 -3.50 10.72 -2.10
N PHE A 73 -3.12 10.39 -3.32
CA PHE A 73 -3.51 11.20 -4.47
C PHE A 73 -3.71 10.30 -5.69
N GLY A 74 -4.50 10.79 -6.64
CA GLY A 74 -4.81 10.07 -7.87
C GLY A 74 -4.32 10.81 -9.09
N GLY A 75 -4.59 10.25 -10.27
CA GLY A 75 -4.23 10.85 -11.54
C GLY A 75 -2.77 10.66 -11.94
N ALA A 76 -2.08 9.70 -11.34
CA ALA A 76 -0.67 9.43 -11.63
C ALA A 76 -0.51 8.44 -12.79
N GLU A 77 0.52 8.63 -13.59
CA GLU A 77 0.89 7.65 -14.61
C GLU A 77 1.83 6.64 -13.98
N LEU A 78 1.33 5.43 -13.73
CA LEU A 78 2.09 4.38 -13.06
C LEU A 78 2.59 3.29 -14.01
N GLY A 79 2.14 3.31 -15.26
CA GLY A 79 2.45 2.29 -16.26
C GLY A 79 1.23 1.43 -16.59
N ASP A 80 1.32 0.67 -17.68
CA ASP A 80 0.18 -0.11 -18.19
C ASP A 80 -0.32 -1.12 -17.17
N GLY A 81 -1.60 -1.00 -16.83
CA GLY A 81 -2.26 -1.94 -15.93
C GLY A 81 -1.94 -1.77 -14.45
N ILE A 82 -1.03 -0.87 -14.09
CA ILE A 82 -0.71 -0.58 -12.69
C ILE A 82 -1.67 0.49 -12.18
N LEU A 83 -2.48 0.15 -11.19
CA LEU A 83 -3.52 1.02 -10.66
C LEU A 83 -3.13 1.70 -9.35
N VAL A 84 -2.15 1.15 -8.63
CA VAL A 84 -1.75 1.66 -7.32
C VAL A 84 -0.26 1.45 -7.07
N GLU A 85 0.34 2.40 -6.38
CA GLU A 85 1.67 2.29 -5.80
C GLU A 85 1.55 2.72 -4.33
N ILE A 86 2.11 1.94 -3.42
CA ILE A 86 2.07 2.25 -2.00
C ILE A 86 3.48 2.25 -1.44
N GLU A 87 3.81 3.32 -0.74
CA GLU A 87 5.09 3.49 -0.07
C GLU A 87 4.82 3.64 1.43
N CYS A 88 5.54 2.87 2.25
CA CYS A 88 5.40 2.96 3.71
C CYS A 88 6.74 3.18 4.37
N ILE A 89 6.72 3.91 5.48
CA ILE A 89 7.87 4.12 6.34
C ILE A 89 7.57 3.39 7.65
N ALA A 90 8.49 2.54 8.07
CA ALA A 90 8.35 1.78 9.30
C ALA A 90 9.50 2.09 10.26
N ASN A 91 9.17 2.11 11.55
CA ASN A 91 10.14 2.27 12.62
C ASN A 91 10.64 0.90 13.03
N ILE A 92 11.81 0.51 12.54
CA ILE A 92 12.41 -0.79 12.81
C ILE A 92 13.49 -0.63 13.86
N LYS A 93 13.36 -1.41 14.90
CA LYS A 93 14.32 -1.40 16.03
C LYS A 93 15.40 -2.44 15.87
#